data_09ff7facab791ab9ccd276c736cf7da7
#
_entry.id   09ff7facab791ab9ccd276c736cf7da7
#
_cell.length_a   1.000
_cell.length_b   1.000
_cell.length_c   1.000
_cell.angle_alpha   90.00
_cell.angle_beta   90.00
_cell.angle_gamma   90.00
#
_symmetry.space_group_name_H-M   'P 1'
#
loop_
_entity.id
_entity.type
_entity.pdbx_description
1 polymer ?
#
loop_
_entity_poly.entity_id
_entity_poly.type
_entity_poly.pdbx_seq_one_letter_code
_entity_poly.pdbx_strand_id
1 'polypeptide(L)'
;IYQVNLDTGECETYRNSGRMNMDWAVHFADGYQTAMERYIAQYVIPRDQERLRAMTKKDYVLAQLRKKKKFSVRYQEKDGSCGLKYLELHFSATEKTAEENCAIFAQRDVNAVVEQEEKYKLEARRGLEDILEGARTGIWTIELEEGCQPRMYTDRTMRSLLGVTDEIEPEECYRHWFKHIEPDYVVMVQEAVREILETGRSEVIYPWNHPELGKIYVRCGGVPDKSFKKQGACLNGYHQDITE
;
A
#
# COMPACT_ATOMS: atom_id res chain seq x y z
N ILE A 1 -26.62 -13.91 5.93
CA ILE A 1 -25.72 -15.07 6.14
C ILE A 1 -26.42 -16.29 5.62
N TYR A 2 -25.73 -17.04 4.80
CA TYR A 2 -26.26 -18.19 4.07
C TYR A 2 -25.32 -19.38 4.23
N GLN A 3 -25.85 -20.58 4.28
CA GLN A 3 -25.07 -21.78 4.00
C GLN A 3 -25.37 -22.17 2.55
N VAL A 4 -24.33 -22.30 1.74
CA VAL A 4 -24.45 -22.63 0.32
C VAL A 4 -23.65 -23.88 -0.01
N ASN A 5 -24.25 -24.78 -0.76
CA ASN A 5 -23.55 -25.87 -1.43
C ASN A 5 -22.94 -25.32 -2.70
N LEU A 6 -21.60 -25.34 -2.81
CA LEU A 6 -20.87 -24.74 -3.92
C LEU A 6 -20.97 -25.55 -5.24
N ASP A 7 -21.48 -26.76 -5.20
CA ASP A 7 -21.74 -27.59 -6.38
C ASP A 7 -23.13 -27.33 -6.95
N THR A 8 -24.15 -27.42 -6.11
CA THR A 8 -25.56 -27.40 -6.54
C THR A 8 -26.16 -25.98 -6.49
N GLY A 9 -25.63 -25.10 -5.63
CA GLY A 9 -26.23 -23.81 -5.32
C GLY A 9 -27.35 -23.88 -4.29
N GLU A 10 -27.68 -25.07 -3.77
CA GLU A 10 -28.63 -25.17 -2.66
C GLU A 10 -28.21 -24.29 -1.51
N CYS A 11 -29.15 -23.46 -1.04
CA CYS A 11 -28.86 -22.38 -0.12
C CYS A 11 -29.87 -22.37 1.04
N GLU A 12 -29.36 -22.41 2.26
CA GLU A 12 -30.10 -22.21 3.47
C GLU A 12 -29.80 -20.82 4.07
N THR A 13 -30.85 -20.03 4.32
CA THR A 13 -30.70 -18.69 4.87
C THR A 13 -30.72 -18.71 6.39
N TYR A 14 -29.60 -18.35 7.04
CA TYR A 14 -29.55 -18.18 8.49
C TYR A 14 -29.97 -16.80 8.96
N ARG A 15 -29.61 -15.76 8.18
CA ARG A 15 -29.95 -14.39 8.52
C ARG A 15 -29.96 -13.53 7.25
N ASN A 16 -31.11 -12.88 7.00
CA ASN A 16 -31.21 -11.81 6.01
C ASN A 16 -31.45 -10.49 6.76
N SER A 17 -30.56 -9.51 6.61
CA SER A 17 -30.68 -8.23 7.33
C SER A 17 -31.67 -7.24 6.68
N GLY A 18 -32.19 -7.56 5.51
CA GLY A 18 -33.06 -6.67 4.72
C GLY A 18 -32.41 -5.36 4.25
N ARG A 19 -31.15 -5.12 4.66
CA ARG A 19 -30.41 -3.90 4.30
C ARG A 19 -29.69 -3.97 2.95
N MET A 20 -29.60 -5.16 2.38
CA MET A 20 -28.98 -5.38 1.07
C MET A 20 -30.09 -5.67 0.08
N ASN A 21 -30.08 -5.00 -1.06
CA ASN A 21 -31.09 -5.14 -2.12
C ASN A 21 -31.06 -6.50 -2.84
N MET A 22 -30.38 -7.48 -2.27
CA MET A 22 -30.15 -8.77 -2.90
C MET A 22 -30.42 -9.92 -1.93
N ASP A 23 -31.26 -10.85 -2.33
CA ASP A 23 -31.43 -12.14 -1.66
C ASP A 23 -30.60 -13.21 -2.39
N TRP A 24 -29.47 -13.57 -1.78
CA TRP A 24 -28.57 -14.56 -2.36
C TRP A 24 -29.18 -15.95 -2.50
N ALA A 25 -30.16 -16.31 -1.67
CA ALA A 25 -30.85 -17.59 -1.83
C ALA A 25 -31.57 -17.69 -3.18
N VAL A 26 -32.18 -16.61 -3.65
CA VAL A 26 -32.82 -16.53 -4.98
C VAL A 26 -31.76 -16.61 -6.08
N HIS A 27 -30.64 -15.91 -5.92
CA HIS A 27 -29.57 -15.92 -6.92
C HIS A 27 -28.89 -17.28 -7.07
N PHE A 28 -28.66 -17.99 -5.96
CA PHE A 28 -28.02 -19.31 -5.98
C PHE A 28 -28.90 -20.42 -6.54
N ALA A 29 -30.19 -20.20 -6.75
CA ALA A 29 -31.10 -21.17 -7.37
C ALA A 29 -30.62 -21.67 -8.77
N ASP A 30 -29.88 -20.83 -9.50
CA ASP A 30 -29.27 -21.18 -10.81
C ASP A 30 -27.86 -21.79 -10.67
N GLY A 31 -27.45 -22.16 -9.45
CA GLY A 31 -26.11 -22.64 -9.12
C GLY A 31 -25.17 -21.54 -8.66
N TYR A 32 -24.29 -21.87 -7.71
CA TYR A 32 -23.36 -20.93 -7.08
C TYR A 32 -22.48 -20.15 -8.08
N GLN A 33 -21.81 -20.88 -8.99
CA GLN A 33 -20.86 -20.24 -9.92
C GLN A 33 -21.56 -19.29 -10.90
N THR A 34 -22.70 -19.70 -11.43
CA THR A 34 -23.52 -18.88 -12.34
C THR A 34 -24.01 -17.61 -11.66
N ALA A 35 -24.47 -17.72 -10.42
CA ALA A 35 -24.92 -16.58 -9.64
C ALA A 35 -23.78 -15.58 -9.37
N MET A 36 -22.61 -16.08 -9.00
CA MET A 36 -21.43 -15.22 -8.76
C MET A 36 -20.97 -14.50 -10.02
N GLU A 37 -20.91 -15.18 -11.17
CA GLU A 37 -20.51 -14.56 -12.44
C GLU A 37 -21.49 -13.46 -12.86
N ARG A 38 -22.81 -13.73 -12.74
CA ARG A 38 -23.86 -12.75 -13.04
C ARG A 38 -23.76 -11.53 -12.13
N TYR A 39 -23.62 -11.77 -10.84
CA TYR A 39 -23.46 -10.70 -9.86
C TYR A 39 -22.22 -9.83 -10.14
N ILE A 40 -21.07 -10.44 -10.36
CA ILE A 40 -19.83 -9.73 -10.63
C ILE A 40 -19.94 -8.88 -11.91
N ALA A 41 -20.49 -9.44 -12.98
CA ALA A 41 -20.66 -8.73 -14.24
C ALA A 41 -21.59 -7.52 -14.12
N GLN A 42 -22.65 -7.64 -13.32
CA GLN A 42 -23.71 -6.63 -13.21
C GLN A 42 -23.37 -5.50 -12.23
N TYR A 43 -22.82 -5.83 -11.06
CA TYR A 43 -22.71 -4.90 -9.94
C TYR A 43 -21.30 -4.45 -9.62
N VAL A 44 -20.30 -5.31 -9.84
CA VAL A 44 -18.91 -5.02 -9.43
C VAL A 44 -18.22 -4.10 -10.44
N ILE A 45 -17.41 -3.15 -9.93
CA ILE A 45 -16.65 -2.26 -10.82
C ILE A 45 -15.62 -3.04 -11.65
N PRO A 46 -15.31 -2.62 -12.88
CA PRO A 46 -14.42 -3.36 -13.80
C PRO A 46 -13.07 -3.74 -13.19
N ARG A 47 -12.47 -2.83 -12.41
CA ARG A 47 -11.16 -3.03 -11.78
C ARG A 47 -11.13 -4.24 -10.83
N ASP A 48 -12.24 -4.53 -10.14
CA ASP A 48 -12.32 -5.60 -9.14
C ASP A 48 -12.85 -6.92 -9.70
N GLN A 49 -13.45 -6.93 -10.90
CA GLN A 49 -14.12 -8.10 -11.46
C GLN A 49 -13.22 -9.31 -11.62
N GLU A 50 -12.04 -9.14 -12.23
CA GLU A 50 -11.12 -10.25 -12.50
C GLU A 50 -10.65 -10.91 -11.19
N ARG A 51 -10.21 -10.08 -10.25
CA ARG A 51 -9.79 -10.53 -8.94
C ARG A 51 -10.90 -11.26 -8.19
N LEU A 52 -12.11 -10.68 -8.18
CA LEU A 52 -13.24 -11.28 -7.48
C LEU A 52 -13.67 -12.60 -8.13
N ARG A 53 -13.72 -12.69 -9.47
CA ARG A 53 -13.97 -13.95 -10.18
C ARG A 53 -12.98 -15.04 -9.77
N ALA A 54 -11.68 -14.70 -9.75
CA ALA A 54 -10.66 -15.67 -9.36
C ALA A 54 -10.85 -16.17 -7.91
N MET A 55 -11.16 -15.26 -6.97
CA MET A 55 -11.28 -15.58 -5.55
C MET A 55 -12.62 -16.22 -5.17
N THR A 56 -13.64 -16.13 -6.01
CA THR A 56 -14.97 -16.75 -5.78
C THR A 56 -15.20 -18.03 -6.60
N LYS A 57 -14.21 -18.49 -7.39
CA LYS A 57 -14.28 -19.80 -8.01
C LYS A 57 -14.41 -20.89 -6.95
N LYS A 58 -15.32 -21.85 -7.18
CA LYS A 58 -15.58 -22.96 -6.25
C LYS A 58 -14.29 -23.60 -5.73
N ASP A 59 -13.40 -23.99 -6.65
CA ASP A 59 -12.16 -24.68 -6.29
C ASP A 59 -11.24 -23.81 -5.42
N TYR A 60 -11.16 -22.51 -5.72
CA TYR A 60 -10.39 -21.57 -4.91
C TYR A 60 -11.01 -21.45 -3.51
N VAL A 61 -12.33 -21.26 -3.40
CA VAL A 61 -13.04 -21.15 -2.11
C VAL A 61 -12.77 -22.39 -1.27
N LEU A 62 -12.98 -23.58 -1.82
CA LEU A 62 -12.76 -24.85 -1.11
C LEU A 62 -11.30 -25.01 -0.68
N ALA A 63 -10.35 -24.70 -1.55
CA ALA A 63 -8.92 -24.75 -1.21
C ALA A 63 -8.56 -23.81 -0.05
N GLN A 64 -9.10 -22.59 -0.05
CA GLN A 64 -8.87 -21.64 1.05
C GLN A 64 -9.54 -22.12 2.35
N LEU A 65 -10.76 -22.63 2.29
CA LEU A 65 -11.48 -23.08 3.48
C LEU A 65 -10.83 -24.30 4.12
N ARG A 66 -10.28 -25.23 3.33
CA ARG A 66 -9.50 -26.37 3.82
C ARG A 66 -8.21 -25.94 4.52
N LYS A 67 -7.57 -24.85 4.03
CA LYS A 67 -6.30 -24.35 4.59
C LYS A 67 -6.48 -23.41 5.78
N LYS A 68 -7.43 -22.47 5.71
CA LYS A 68 -7.56 -21.35 6.67
C LYS A 68 -8.87 -21.33 7.45
N LYS A 69 -9.80 -22.23 7.16
CA LYS A 69 -11.17 -22.31 7.70
C LYS A 69 -12.06 -21.08 7.41
N LYS A 70 -11.48 -19.92 7.11
CA LYS A 70 -12.20 -18.71 6.71
C LYS A 70 -11.31 -17.81 5.86
N PHE A 71 -11.92 -17.06 4.95
CA PHE A 71 -11.29 -15.94 4.25
C PHE A 71 -12.34 -14.93 3.82
N SER A 72 -11.89 -13.75 3.43
CA SER A 72 -12.76 -12.71 2.90
C SER A 72 -12.11 -11.98 1.73
N VAL A 73 -12.92 -11.34 0.91
CA VAL A 73 -12.49 -10.51 -0.20
C VAL A 73 -13.30 -9.22 -0.22
N ARG A 74 -12.61 -8.07 -0.18
CA ARG A 74 -13.20 -6.74 -0.32
C ARG A 74 -13.23 -6.34 -1.78
N TYR A 75 -14.26 -5.65 -2.20
CA TYR A 75 -14.45 -5.14 -3.56
C TYR A 75 -15.38 -3.94 -3.56
N GLN A 76 -15.46 -3.25 -4.68
CA GLN A 76 -16.37 -2.13 -4.86
C GLN A 76 -17.55 -2.51 -5.77
N GLU A 77 -18.74 -2.11 -5.35
CA GLU A 77 -19.99 -2.21 -6.10
C GLU A 77 -20.44 -0.84 -6.58
N LYS A 78 -21.08 -0.79 -7.74
CA LYS A 78 -21.77 0.41 -8.23
C LYS A 78 -23.06 0.61 -7.43
N ASP A 79 -23.16 1.71 -6.71
CA ASP A 79 -24.44 2.13 -6.13
C ASP A 79 -25.26 2.85 -7.18
N GLY A 80 -26.52 2.46 -7.38
CA GLY A 80 -27.40 3.00 -8.42
C GLY A 80 -27.60 4.52 -8.41
N SER A 81 -27.12 5.22 -7.38
CA SER A 81 -27.20 6.68 -7.19
C SER A 81 -25.90 7.45 -7.50
N CYS A 82 -25.02 6.94 -8.33
CA CYS A 82 -23.67 7.51 -8.65
C CYS A 82 -22.59 7.34 -7.57
N GLY A 83 -22.81 6.52 -6.55
CA GLY A 83 -21.83 6.19 -5.54
C GLY A 83 -21.10 4.87 -5.79
N LEU A 84 -20.03 4.65 -5.03
CA LEU A 84 -19.36 3.37 -4.91
C LEU A 84 -19.54 2.88 -3.47
N LYS A 85 -19.83 1.58 -3.32
CA LYS A 85 -19.89 0.93 -2.00
C LYS A 85 -18.77 -0.07 -1.87
N TYR A 86 -18.10 -0.06 -0.73
CA TYR A 86 -17.18 -1.11 -0.34
C TYR A 86 -17.94 -2.24 0.33
N LEU A 87 -17.87 -3.41 -0.28
CA LEU A 87 -18.45 -4.64 0.22
C LEU A 87 -17.38 -5.68 0.49
N GLU A 88 -17.68 -6.61 1.37
CA GLU A 88 -16.81 -7.73 1.69
C GLU A 88 -17.63 -9.03 1.65
N LEU A 89 -17.16 -9.99 0.84
CA LEU A 89 -17.63 -11.36 0.89
C LEU A 89 -16.82 -12.15 1.90
N HIS A 90 -17.52 -12.84 2.78
CA HIS A 90 -16.94 -13.76 3.75
C HIS A 90 -17.31 -15.18 3.41
N PHE A 91 -16.33 -16.06 3.47
CA PHE A 91 -16.49 -17.50 3.39
C PHE A 91 -15.93 -18.13 4.64
N SER A 92 -16.70 -19.07 5.24
CA SER A 92 -16.26 -19.86 6.38
C SER A 92 -16.59 -21.32 6.19
N ALA A 93 -15.69 -22.19 6.67
CA ALA A 93 -15.90 -23.62 6.64
C ALA A 93 -16.99 -24.02 7.64
N THR A 94 -17.73 -25.09 7.28
CA THR A 94 -18.67 -25.82 8.13
C THR A 94 -18.19 -27.25 8.33
N GLU A 95 -18.84 -28.01 9.17
CA GLU A 95 -18.62 -29.46 9.26
C GLU A 95 -18.84 -30.17 7.94
N LYS A 96 -19.76 -29.66 7.12
CA LYS A 96 -20.11 -30.18 5.80
C LYS A 96 -19.18 -29.71 4.64
N THR A 97 -18.18 -28.86 4.92
CA THR A 97 -17.29 -28.33 3.85
C THR A 97 -16.44 -29.43 3.23
N ALA A 98 -16.01 -30.41 4.01
CA ALA A 98 -15.14 -31.49 3.53
C ALA A 98 -15.89 -32.53 2.68
N GLU A 99 -17.13 -32.84 3.05
CA GLU A 99 -17.91 -33.94 2.46
C GLU A 99 -18.89 -33.45 1.40
N GLU A 100 -19.54 -32.32 1.64
CA GLU A 100 -20.63 -31.80 0.81
C GLU A 100 -20.28 -30.51 0.08
N ASN A 101 -19.04 -30.02 0.14
CA ASN A 101 -18.60 -28.75 -0.45
C ASN A 101 -19.47 -27.53 -0.02
N CYS A 102 -20.01 -27.56 1.19
CA CYS A 102 -20.81 -26.47 1.75
C CYS A 102 -19.92 -25.40 2.40
N ALA A 103 -20.33 -24.15 2.28
CA ALA A 103 -19.68 -23.03 2.94
C ALA A 103 -20.69 -22.06 3.54
N ILE A 104 -20.33 -21.41 4.64
CA ILE A 104 -21.03 -20.21 5.08
C ILE A 104 -20.57 -19.06 4.19
N PHE A 105 -21.54 -18.38 3.60
CA PHE A 105 -21.39 -17.22 2.78
C PHE A 105 -22.05 -16.01 3.45
N ALA A 106 -21.35 -14.90 3.50
CA ALA A 106 -21.91 -13.64 3.98
C ALA A 106 -21.36 -12.48 3.15
N GLN A 107 -22.22 -11.52 2.89
CA GLN A 107 -21.85 -10.24 2.29
C GLN A 107 -22.15 -9.15 3.31
N ARG A 108 -21.25 -8.20 3.46
CA ARG A 108 -21.43 -7.05 4.37
C ARG A 108 -20.95 -5.76 3.73
N ASP A 109 -21.61 -4.67 4.10
CA ASP A 109 -21.15 -3.32 3.84
C ASP A 109 -19.96 -3.01 4.79
N VAL A 110 -18.88 -2.51 4.23
CA VAL A 110 -17.66 -2.15 4.97
C VAL A 110 -17.21 -0.71 4.71
N ASN A 111 -18.09 0.16 4.18
CA ASN A 111 -17.77 1.56 3.91
C ASN A 111 -17.22 2.26 5.15
N ALA A 112 -17.92 2.18 6.28
CA ALA A 112 -17.48 2.82 7.52
C ALA A 112 -16.12 2.30 8.00
N VAL A 113 -15.83 1.01 7.78
CA VAL A 113 -14.52 0.43 8.13
C VAL A 113 -13.42 0.98 7.23
N VAL A 114 -13.66 1.04 5.92
CA VAL A 114 -12.70 1.56 4.95
C VAL A 114 -12.43 3.05 5.20
N GLU A 115 -13.48 3.85 5.37
CA GLU A 115 -13.36 5.28 5.69
C GLU A 115 -12.54 5.52 6.98
N GLN A 116 -12.78 4.69 7.99
CA GLN A 116 -12.02 4.77 9.24
C GLN A 116 -10.55 4.37 9.04
N GLU A 117 -10.28 3.29 8.29
CA GLU A 117 -8.91 2.87 7.95
C GLU A 117 -8.16 3.96 7.18
N GLU A 118 -8.82 4.62 6.20
CA GLU A 118 -8.24 5.73 5.43
C GLU A 118 -7.97 6.95 6.31
N LYS A 119 -8.92 7.29 7.17
CA LYS A 119 -8.77 8.39 8.13
C LYS A 119 -7.57 8.15 9.05
N TYR A 120 -7.43 6.98 9.64
CA TYR A 120 -6.29 6.65 10.49
C TYR A 120 -4.96 6.69 9.73
N LYS A 121 -4.92 6.21 8.49
CA LYS A 121 -3.71 6.30 7.66
C LYS A 121 -3.31 7.74 7.40
N LEU A 122 -4.30 8.61 7.11
CA LEU A 122 -4.06 10.02 6.87
C LEU A 122 -3.58 10.74 8.14
N GLU A 123 -4.20 10.48 9.28
CA GLU A 123 -3.81 11.06 10.57
C GLU A 123 -2.41 10.61 10.98
N ALA A 124 -2.09 9.31 10.83
CA ALA A 124 -0.76 8.77 11.12
C ALA A 124 0.31 9.40 10.20
N ARG A 125 0.00 9.57 8.91
CA ARG A 125 0.92 10.23 7.98
C ARG A 125 1.18 11.69 8.36
N ARG A 126 0.11 12.45 8.65
CA ARG A 126 0.24 13.84 9.10
C ARG A 126 1.06 13.95 10.39
N GLY A 127 0.76 13.10 11.38
CA GLY A 127 1.51 13.08 12.63
C GLY A 127 3.00 12.78 12.44
N LEU A 128 3.35 11.90 11.48
CA LEU A 128 4.74 11.66 11.13
C LEU A 128 5.39 12.88 10.45
N GLU A 129 4.69 13.52 9.50
CA GLU A 129 5.15 14.73 8.83
C GLU A 129 5.42 15.86 9.84
N ASP A 130 4.52 16.08 10.81
CA ASP A 130 4.68 17.08 11.88
C ASP A 130 5.90 16.80 12.79
N ILE A 131 6.13 15.53 13.14
CA ILE A 131 7.29 15.11 13.94
C ILE A 131 8.59 15.36 13.18
N LEU A 132 8.65 15.01 11.90
CA LEU A 132 9.82 15.19 11.05
C LEU A 132 10.15 16.69 10.86
N GLU A 133 9.13 17.52 10.63
CA GLU A 133 9.27 18.96 10.53
C GLU A 133 9.77 19.55 11.85
N GLY A 134 9.17 19.18 12.99
CA GLY A 134 9.59 19.62 14.31
C GLY A 134 11.02 19.20 14.67
N ALA A 135 11.46 18.04 14.21
CA ALA A 135 12.83 17.54 14.38
C ALA A 135 13.81 18.10 13.33
N ARG A 136 13.38 18.97 12.41
CA ARG A 136 14.16 19.45 11.26
C ARG A 136 14.79 18.31 10.47
N THR A 137 14.04 17.22 10.30
CA THR A 137 14.53 15.98 9.66
C THR A 137 13.76 15.74 8.38
N GLY A 138 14.43 15.83 7.25
CA GLY A 138 13.89 15.46 5.94
C GLY A 138 14.22 14.04 5.57
N ILE A 139 13.32 13.38 4.86
CA ILE A 139 13.50 12.00 4.37
C ILE A 139 13.79 12.02 2.87
N TRP A 140 14.68 11.13 2.44
CA TRP A 140 15.02 10.95 1.04
C TRP A 140 15.12 9.47 0.66
N THR A 141 14.88 9.22 -0.64
CA THR A 141 15.17 7.95 -1.31
C THR A 141 16.08 8.26 -2.50
N ILE A 142 17.22 7.58 -2.60
CA ILE A 142 18.14 7.71 -3.72
C ILE A 142 18.15 6.40 -4.50
N GLU A 143 17.86 6.48 -5.80
CA GLU A 143 18.01 5.36 -6.75
C GLU A 143 19.30 5.52 -7.55
N LEU A 144 20.13 4.48 -7.51
CA LEU A 144 21.39 4.35 -8.24
C LEU A 144 21.25 3.20 -9.24
N GLU A 145 20.50 3.44 -10.31
CA GLU A 145 20.24 2.44 -11.35
C GLU A 145 21.39 2.43 -12.37
N GLU A 146 21.85 1.22 -12.74
CA GLU A 146 22.99 1.07 -13.64
C GLU A 146 22.68 1.66 -15.02
N GLY A 147 23.60 2.50 -15.53
CA GLY A 147 23.43 3.21 -16.81
C GLY A 147 22.51 4.43 -16.76
N CYS A 148 21.92 4.76 -15.62
CA CYS A 148 21.05 5.92 -15.44
C CYS A 148 21.73 7.00 -14.58
N GLN A 149 21.23 8.24 -14.66
CA GLN A 149 21.61 9.26 -13.70
C GLN A 149 20.99 8.96 -12.33
N PRO A 150 21.72 9.21 -11.23
CA PRO A 150 21.16 9.08 -9.89
C PRO A 150 19.91 9.95 -9.70
N ARG A 151 18.91 9.42 -8.99
CA ARG A 151 17.65 10.09 -8.71
C ARG A 151 17.43 10.23 -7.21
N MET A 152 16.95 11.36 -6.76
CA MET A 152 16.64 11.62 -5.35
C MET A 152 15.20 12.06 -5.21
N TYR A 153 14.41 11.26 -4.52
CA TYR A 153 13.04 11.56 -4.14
C TYR A 153 13.05 12.05 -2.69
N THR A 154 12.30 13.10 -2.39
CA THR A 154 12.35 13.80 -1.11
C THR A 154 10.95 14.10 -0.59
N ASP A 155 10.81 14.12 0.75
CA ASP A 155 9.62 14.67 1.39
C ASP A 155 9.66 16.22 1.41
N ARG A 156 8.59 16.81 1.94
CA ARG A 156 8.48 18.28 2.05
C ARG A 156 9.60 18.89 2.89
N THR A 157 9.90 18.29 4.03
CA THR A 157 10.92 18.78 4.96
C THR A 157 12.31 18.72 4.31
N MET A 158 12.62 17.63 3.59
CA MET A 158 13.88 17.54 2.87
C MET A 158 14.01 18.60 1.78
N ARG A 159 12.94 18.86 1.01
CA ARG A 159 12.95 19.95 0.00
C ARG A 159 13.22 21.30 0.63
N SER A 160 12.61 21.59 1.78
CA SER A 160 12.87 22.81 2.53
C SER A 160 14.34 22.90 2.99
N LEU A 161 14.91 21.80 3.49
CA LEU A 161 16.34 21.72 3.88
C LEU A 161 17.29 21.92 2.68
N LEU A 162 16.88 21.52 1.49
CA LEU A 162 17.64 21.73 0.26
C LEU A 162 17.38 23.11 -0.39
N GLY A 163 16.41 23.88 0.09
CA GLY A 163 16.02 25.15 -0.53
C GLY A 163 15.50 24.98 -1.96
N VAL A 164 14.79 23.88 -2.23
CA VAL A 164 14.24 23.57 -3.55
C VAL A 164 12.71 23.58 -3.54
N THR A 165 12.12 23.80 -4.72
CA THR A 165 10.66 23.83 -4.89
C THR A 165 10.06 22.43 -4.94
N ASP A 166 8.72 22.35 -4.83
CA ASP A 166 7.97 21.08 -4.85
C ASP A 166 8.04 20.33 -6.20
N GLU A 167 8.36 21.01 -7.29
CA GLU A 167 8.35 20.50 -8.67
C GLU A 167 9.73 20.13 -9.22
N ILE A 168 10.73 19.91 -8.33
CA ILE A 168 12.06 19.54 -8.79
C ILE A 168 12.10 18.09 -9.28
N GLU A 169 12.67 17.87 -10.48
CA GLU A 169 12.86 16.52 -11.02
C GLU A 169 13.88 15.72 -10.20
N PRO A 170 13.68 14.39 -10.01
CA PRO A 170 14.54 13.59 -9.11
C PRO A 170 16.02 13.61 -9.46
N GLU A 171 16.37 13.63 -10.74
CA GLU A 171 17.76 13.75 -11.22
C GLU A 171 18.38 15.11 -10.88
N GLU A 172 17.57 16.16 -11.00
CA GLU A 172 17.99 17.52 -10.66
C GLU A 172 18.11 17.70 -9.15
N CYS A 173 17.21 17.10 -8.37
CA CYS A 173 17.27 17.11 -6.92
C CYS A 173 18.56 16.45 -6.42
N TYR A 174 18.95 15.30 -6.97
CA TYR A 174 20.22 14.64 -6.65
C TYR A 174 21.43 15.53 -7.01
N ARG A 175 21.44 16.13 -8.21
CA ARG A 175 22.52 17.02 -8.64
C ARG A 175 22.61 18.28 -7.75
N HIS A 176 21.45 18.84 -7.37
CA HIS A 176 21.40 20.00 -6.48
C HIS A 176 21.99 19.67 -5.12
N TRP A 177 21.56 18.60 -4.48
CA TRP A 177 22.11 18.13 -3.21
C TRP A 177 23.63 17.95 -3.30
N PHE A 178 24.10 17.17 -4.28
CA PHE A 178 25.51 16.82 -4.41
C PHE A 178 26.40 18.03 -4.67
N LYS A 179 25.95 18.98 -5.49
CA LYS A 179 26.70 20.20 -5.84
C LYS A 179 26.92 21.12 -4.64
N HIS A 180 26.04 21.11 -3.66
CA HIS A 180 26.12 22.00 -2.50
C HIS A 180 26.83 21.38 -1.29
N ILE A 181 27.32 20.15 -1.40
CA ILE A 181 28.23 19.55 -0.40
C ILE A 181 29.52 20.41 -0.40
N GLU A 182 30.01 20.77 0.78
CA GLU A 182 31.30 21.47 0.92
C GLU A 182 32.40 20.60 0.26
N PRO A 183 33.26 21.15 -0.62
CA PRO A 183 34.21 20.37 -1.43
C PRO A 183 35.09 19.39 -0.63
N ASP A 184 35.58 19.82 0.53
CA ASP A 184 36.43 19.01 1.39
C ASP A 184 35.72 17.77 1.98
N TYR A 185 34.39 17.73 1.95
CA TYR A 185 33.55 16.66 2.52
C TYR A 185 32.97 15.70 1.48
N VAL A 186 33.13 15.98 0.18
CA VAL A 186 32.56 15.17 -0.89
C VAL A 186 33.03 13.70 -0.79
N VAL A 187 34.32 13.48 -0.58
CA VAL A 187 34.88 12.12 -0.46
C VAL A 187 34.26 11.38 0.72
N MET A 188 34.18 12.05 1.89
CA MET A 188 33.58 11.45 3.09
C MET A 188 32.11 11.06 2.89
N VAL A 189 31.32 11.89 2.21
CA VAL A 189 29.91 11.58 1.88
C VAL A 189 29.82 10.41 0.91
N GLN A 190 30.72 10.33 -0.09
CA GLN A 190 30.75 9.19 -1.01
C GLN A 190 31.16 7.88 -0.31
N GLU A 191 32.09 7.93 0.64
CA GLU A 191 32.46 6.80 1.47
C GLU A 191 31.29 6.33 2.35
N ALA A 192 30.55 7.26 2.96
CA ALA A 192 29.35 6.94 3.73
C ALA A 192 28.28 6.25 2.88
N VAL A 193 28.07 6.68 1.64
CA VAL A 193 27.17 5.99 0.70
C VAL A 193 27.66 4.57 0.39
N ARG A 194 28.96 4.39 0.18
CA ARG A 194 29.54 3.05 -0.03
C ARG A 194 29.36 2.17 1.19
N GLU A 195 29.61 2.71 2.39
CA GLU A 195 29.43 2.00 3.65
C GLU A 195 27.98 1.52 3.84
N ILE A 196 26.97 2.31 3.46
CA ILE A 196 25.57 1.88 3.47
C ILE A 196 25.38 0.61 2.65
N LEU A 197 25.99 0.55 1.46
CA LEU A 197 25.87 -0.61 0.56
C LEU A 197 26.60 -1.85 1.08
N GLU A 198 27.73 -1.67 1.74
CA GLU A 198 28.58 -2.75 2.24
C GLU A 198 28.11 -3.29 3.60
N THR A 199 27.78 -2.41 4.53
CA THR A 199 27.49 -2.76 5.94
C THR A 199 26.00 -2.71 6.28
N GLY A 200 25.17 -2.10 5.42
CA GLY A 200 23.74 -1.96 5.61
C GLY A 200 23.32 -0.68 6.34
N ARG A 201 24.24 0.16 6.78
CA ARG A 201 23.94 1.48 7.38
C ARG A 201 25.19 2.35 7.47
N SER A 202 25.01 3.64 7.36
CA SER A 202 26.04 4.63 7.72
C SER A 202 25.38 5.93 8.19
N GLU A 203 26.13 6.74 8.93
CA GLU A 203 25.76 8.08 9.34
C GLU A 203 26.98 9.00 9.26
N VAL A 204 26.79 10.21 8.72
CA VAL A 204 27.83 11.19 8.53
C VAL A 204 27.32 12.60 8.85
N ILE A 205 28.19 13.44 9.40
CA ILE A 205 27.92 14.86 9.64
C ILE A 205 28.83 15.69 8.75
N TYR A 206 28.23 16.60 7.98
CA TYR A 206 28.99 17.48 7.09
C TYR A 206 28.35 18.85 6.93
N PRO A 207 29.12 19.89 6.59
CA PRO A 207 28.61 21.18 6.20
C PRO A 207 28.02 21.12 4.79
N TRP A 208 26.86 21.74 4.63
CA TRP A 208 26.15 21.85 3.36
C TRP A 208 25.82 23.31 3.07
N ASN A 209 26.02 23.75 1.82
CA ASN A 209 25.85 25.14 1.44
C ASN A 209 24.40 25.40 0.98
N HIS A 210 23.52 25.78 1.90
CA HIS A 210 22.13 26.10 1.61
C HIS A 210 22.05 27.35 0.73
N PRO A 211 21.24 27.36 -0.37
CA PRO A 211 21.17 28.48 -1.32
C PRO A 211 20.83 29.84 -0.68
N GLU A 212 19.99 29.84 0.35
CA GLU A 212 19.51 31.07 1.02
C GLU A 212 20.12 31.28 2.40
N LEU A 213 20.34 30.22 3.16
CA LEU A 213 20.80 30.29 4.56
C LEU A 213 22.33 30.28 4.69
N GLY A 214 23.05 29.98 3.61
CA GLY A 214 24.50 29.79 3.62
C GLY A 214 24.89 28.44 4.22
N LYS A 215 26.00 28.38 4.95
CA LYS A 215 26.53 27.12 5.48
C LYS A 215 25.69 26.63 6.66
N ILE A 216 25.11 25.45 6.51
CA ILE A 216 24.42 24.70 7.55
C ILE A 216 25.16 23.39 7.85
N TYR A 217 24.92 22.78 8.99
CA TYR A 217 25.45 21.46 9.34
C TYR A 217 24.34 20.44 9.30
N VAL A 218 24.55 19.39 8.55
CA VAL A 218 23.57 18.31 8.40
C VAL A 218 24.12 16.98 8.90
N ARG A 219 23.27 16.26 9.63
CA ARG A 219 23.48 14.86 9.93
C ARG A 219 22.71 14.04 8.89
N CYS A 220 23.40 13.19 8.16
CA CYS A 220 22.83 12.35 7.12
C CYS A 220 23.06 10.88 7.47
N GLY A 221 22.02 10.08 7.44
CA GLY A 221 22.10 8.65 7.62
C GLY A 221 21.18 7.89 6.68
N GLY A 222 21.50 6.62 6.42
CA GLY A 222 20.72 5.82 5.50
C GLY A 222 20.91 4.32 5.62
N VAL A 223 20.03 3.59 4.93
CA VAL A 223 19.99 2.13 4.82
C VAL A 223 19.63 1.72 3.40
N PRO A 224 20.06 0.53 2.92
CA PRO A 224 19.65 0.04 1.60
C PRO A 224 18.19 -0.43 1.61
N ASP A 225 17.46 -0.17 0.54
CA ASP A 225 16.15 -0.76 0.30
C ASP A 225 16.30 -2.17 -0.27
N LYS A 226 16.11 -3.18 0.57
CA LYS A 226 16.17 -4.60 0.18
C LYS A 226 15.04 -5.05 -0.74
N SER A 227 13.99 -4.24 -0.90
CA SER A 227 12.86 -4.55 -1.78
C SER A 227 13.05 -4.07 -3.23
N PHE A 228 14.10 -3.30 -3.48
CA PHE A 228 14.41 -2.77 -4.81
C PHE A 228 14.75 -3.89 -5.79
N LYS A 229 14.03 -3.93 -6.92
CA LYS A 229 14.10 -5.05 -7.89
C LYS A 229 14.81 -4.71 -9.20
N LYS A 230 15.23 -3.46 -9.37
CA LYS A 230 15.96 -3.02 -10.57
C LYS A 230 17.45 -3.31 -10.41
N GLN A 231 18.17 -3.28 -11.54
CA GLN A 231 19.64 -3.43 -11.54
C GLN A 231 20.28 -2.14 -10.99
N GLY A 232 21.00 -2.27 -9.88
CA GLY A 232 21.56 -1.14 -9.16
C GLY A 232 21.23 -1.19 -7.67
N ALA A 233 21.16 -0.02 -7.03
CA ALA A 233 20.83 0.12 -5.61
C ALA A 233 19.77 1.20 -5.36
N CYS A 234 19.02 1.02 -4.27
CA CYS A 234 18.13 2.05 -3.74
C CYS A 234 18.44 2.24 -2.26
N LEU A 235 18.56 3.48 -1.84
CA LEU A 235 18.89 3.87 -0.47
C LEU A 235 17.77 4.72 0.09
N ASN A 236 17.34 4.44 1.31
CA ASN A 236 16.43 5.28 2.08
C ASN A 236 17.18 5.92 3.23
N GLY A 237 16.96 7.21 3.46
CA GLY A 237 17.68 7.91 4.51
C GLY A 237 17.05 9.22 4.92
N TYR A 238 17.80 9.95 5.74
CA TYR A 238 17.38 11.23 6.29
C TYR A 238 18.51 12.25 6.27
N HIS A 239 18.11 13.52 6.23
CA HIS A 239 18.96 14.65 6.62
C HIS A 239 18.31 15.38 7.80
N GLN A 240 19.08 15.65 8.81
CA GLN A 240 18.68 16.48 9.94
C GLN A 240 19.53 17.74 9.95
N ASP A 241 18.89 18.91 9.97
CA ASP A 241 19.60 20.17 10.25
C ASP A 241 19.96 20.20 11.75
N ILE A 242 21.26 20.22 12.03
CA ILE A 242 21.83 20.29 13.36
C ILE A 242 22.56 21.62 13.60
N THR A 243 22.31 22.64 12.78
CA THR A 243 22.86 23.98 12.95
C THR A 243 22.24 24.61 14.19
N GLU A 244 23.07 25.13 15.09
CA GLU A 244 22.69 25.87 16.31
C GLU A 244 22.17 27.28 16.00
#